data_007a9b11f31578af64bab50f7d335a7e
#
_entry.id   007a9b11f31578af64bab50f7d335a7e
#
_cell.length_a   1.000
_cell.length_b   1.000
_cell.length_c   1.000
_cell.angle_alpha   90.00
_cell.angle_beta   90.00
_cell.angle_gamma   90.00
#
_symmetry.space_group_name_H-M   'P 1'
#
loop_
_entity.id
_entity.type
_entity.pdbx_description
1 polymer ?
#
loop_
_entity_poly.entity_id
_entity_poly.type
_entity_poly.pdbx_seq_one_letter_code
_entity_poly.pdbx_strand_id
1 'polypeptide(L)'
;MLNPPDVLNARILIVDDEPANVQLLERVLAEAGYTNVVATLSPRDVEPLHHDSPFDLILLDLQMPGMDGFEVMERLGTVASDGYLPVIVLTAQPAHKLRALQAGARDFISKPFDLLEVRTRIHNMLEVRLLYKELARYNEVLEQTVRERTAALQESEARYRRLTQLASDWHWEEDDQGRLLDMPGPTMDMHGVAVETPPGAALFMASTGWDEAQRAALRALIANRQPFLDFVFSRVGLDGVRQHFRVSGEPIFNASCRFVGYRGVGVEFAEDGRSPIVSG
;
A
#
# COMPACT_ATOMS: atom_id res chain seq x y z
N MET A 1 6.73 21.18 5.69
CA MET A 1 7.03 22.56 5.19
C MET A 1 8.39 22.52 4.54
N LEU A 2 8.48 22.92 3.27
CA LEU A 2 9.77 23.07 2.60
C LEU A 2 10.61 24.10 3.36
N ASN A 3 11.88 23.77 3.57
CA ASN A 3 12.81 24.72 4.15
C ASN A 3 13.18 25.78 3.08
N PRO A 4 13.24 27.08 3.42
CA PRO A 4 13.69 28.10 2.47
C PRO A 4 15.00 27.78 1.72
N PRO A 5 16.00 27.11 2.36
CA PRO A 5 17.22 26.69 1.65
C PRO A 5 16.97 25.71 0.50
N ASP A 6 15.93 24.87 0.56
CA ASP A 6 15.68 23.86 -0.47
C ASP A 6 15.25 24.50 -1.80
N VAL A 7 14.45 25.57 -1.74
CA VAL A 7 14.01 26.31 -2.93
C VAL A 7 15.18 27.05 -3.59
N LEU A 8 16.09 27.61 -2.81
CA LEU A 8 17.25 28.36 -3.32
C LEU A 8 18.33 27.43 -3.93
N ASN A 9 18.33 26.16 -3.54
CA ASN A 9 19.22 25.13 -4.09
C ASN A 9 18.64 24.41 -5.31
N ALA A 10 17.42 24.75 -5.72
CA ALA A 10 16.79 24.16 -6.90
C ALA A 10 17.61 24.43 -8.16
N ARG A 11 17.64 23.45 -9.06
CA ARG A 11 18.37 23.56 -10.32
C ARG A 11 17.52 24.24 -11.38
N ILE A 12 17.99 25.38 -11.89
CA ILE A 12 17.30 26.20 -12.88
C ILE A 12 18.11 26.19 -14.19
N LEU A 13 17.45 25.93 -15.31
CA LEU A 13 18.03 26.08 -16.63
C LEU A 13 17.45 27.35 -17.29
N ILE A 14 18.32 28.20 -17.83
CA ILE A 14 17.98 29.33 -18.68
C ILE A 14 18.32 28.98 -20.13
N VAL A 15 17.36 29.14 -21.02
CA VAL A 15 17.50 28.89 -22.46
C VAL A 15 17.03 30.12 -23.24
N ASP A 16 17.96 30.86 -23.76
CA ASP A 16 17.67 32.09 -24.56
C ASP A 16 18.88 32.33 -25.50
N ASP A 17 18.65 32.53 -26.77
CA ASP A 17 19.72 32.73 -27.76
C ASP A 17 20.38 34.12 -27.65
N GLU A 18 19.77 35.05 -26.91
CA GLU A 18 20.31 36.38 -26.69
C GLU A 18 21.14 36.42 -25.39
N PRO A 19 22.47 36.59 -25.45
CA PRO A 19 23.33 36.59 -24.26
C PRO A 19 22.97 37.67 -23.22
N ALA A 20 22.41 38.78 -23.65
CA ALA A 20 22.02 39.88 -22.77
C ALA A 20 20.84 39.46 -21.85
N ASN A 21 19.89 38.68 -22.39
CA ASN A 21 18.77 38.12 -21.60
C ASN A 21 19.26 37.12 -20.58
N VAL A 22 20.17 36.21 -20.99
CA VAL A 22 20.79 35.22 -20.11
C VAL A 22 21.48 35.91 -18.94
N GLN A 23 22.38 36.88 -19.21
CA GLN A 23 23.11 37.60 -18.17
C GLN A 23 22.18 38.33 -17.20
N LEU A 24 21.10 38.93 -17.71
CA LEU A 24 20.11 39.60 -16.86
C LEU A 24 19.41 38.62 -15.94
N LEU A 25 18.95 37.45 -16.45
CA LEU A 25 18.26 36.44 -15.66
C LEU A 25 19.19 35.78 -14.65
N GLU A 26 20.44 35.46 -15.03
CA GLU A 26 21.45 34.94 -14.10
C GLU A 26 21.68 35.91 -12.93
N ARG A 27 21.82 37.21 -13.22
CA ARG A 27 21.99 38.24 -12.21
C ARG A 27 20.79 38.33 -11.24
N VAL A 28 19.57 38.33 -11.79
CA VAL A 28 18.32 38.39 -11.00
C VAL A 28 18.21 37.21 -10.09
N LEU A 29 18.53 36.01 -10.58
CA LEU A 29 18.50 34.77 -9.80
C LEU A 29 19.59 34.74 -8.72
N ALA A 30 20.81 35.19 -9.06
CA ALA A 30 21.90 35.27 -8.09
C ALA A 30 21.57 36.27 -6.97
N GLU A 31 21.01 37.47 -7.29
CA GLU A 31 20.57 38.47 -6.32
C GLU A 31 19.40 37.93 -5.43
N ALA A 32 18.58 37.01 -5.97
CA ALA A 32 17.53 36.34 -5.21
C ALA A 32 18.04 35.16 -4.34
N GLY A 33 19.34 34.79 -4.46
CA GLY A 33 19.98 33.77 -3.65
C GLY A 33 19.96 32.35 -4.27
N TYR A 34 19.54 32.19 -5.53
CA TYR A 34 19.62 30.89 -6.23
C TYR A 34 21.07 30.58 -6.59
N THR A 35 21.51 29.36 -6.25
CA THR A 35 22.94 28.97 -6.38
C THR A 35 23.20 27.99 -7.53
N ASN A 36 22.19 27.30 -8.02
CA ASN A 36 22.31 26.25 -9.03
C ASN A 36 21.63 26.66 -10.35
N VAL A 37 22.16 27.71 -10.97
CA VAL A 37 21.67 28.21 -12.26
C VAL A 37 22.64 27.79 -13.37
N VAL A 38 22.10 27.19 -14.41
CA VAL A 38 22.82 26.83 -15.65
C VAL A 38 22.16 27.58 -16.81
N ALA A 39 22.95 28.02 -17.78
CA ALA A 39 22.43 28.70 -18.95
C ALA A 39 22.97 28.07 -20.23
N THR A 40 22.16 28.08 -21.27
CA THR A 40 22.59 27.74 -22.64
C THR A 40 21.98 28.71 -23.65
N LEU A 41 22.76 28.99 -24.70
CA LEU A 41 22.30 29.78 -25.85
C LEU A 41 21.73 28.92 -27.00
N SER A 42 21.78 27.57 -26.81
CA SER A 42 21.36 26.61 -27.82
C SER A 42 20.17 25.78 -27.33
N PRO A 43 19.01 25.81 -27.97
CA PRO A 43 17.87 25.00 -27.62
C PRO A 43 18.13 23.48 -27.72
N ARG A 44 19.14 23.07 -28.52
CA ARG A 44 19.52 21.67 -28.71
C ARG A 44 20.21 21.06 -27.50
N ASP A 45 20.78 21.87 -26.61
CA ASP A 45 21.50 21.41 -25.43
C ASP A 45 20.56 21.07 -24.27
N VAL A 46 19.29 21.49 -24.37
CA VAL A 46 18.32 21.34 -23.26
C VAL A 46 18.10 19.89 -22.87
N GLU A 47 17.83 19.04 -23.87
CA GLU A 47 17.56 17.60 -23.64
C GLU A 47 18.79 16.88 -23.06
N PRO A 48 20.00 16.96 -23.62
CA PRO A 48 21.21 16.39 -23.04
C PRO A 48 21.49 16.89 -21.63
N LEU A 49 21.42 18.19 -21.39
CA LEU A 49 21.67 18.79 -20.08
C LEU A 49 20.67 18.32 -19.03
N HIS A 50 19.39 18.18 -19.40
CA HIS A 50 18.37 17.70 -18.51
C HIS A 50 18.51 16.20 -18.22
N HIS A 51 18.91 15.40 -19.22
CA HIS A 51 19.17 13.96 -19.07
C HIS A 51 20.35 13.71 -18.14
N ASP A 52 21.45 14.42 -18.32
CA ASP A 52 22.66 14.24 -17.51
C ASP A 52 22.45 14.68 -16.07
N SER A 53 21.67 15.72 -15.88
CA SER A 53 21.39 16.24 -14.55
C SER A 53 20.03 17.00 -14.54
N PRO A 54 18.96 16.36 -14.01
CA PRO A 54 17.60 16.90 -14.09
C PRO A 54 17.46 18.27 -13.44
N PHE A 55 16.78 19.18 -14.13
CA PHE A 55 16.45 20.52 -13.65
C PHE A 55 15.08 20.52 -12.92
N ASP A 56 14.93 21.48 -12.02
CA ASP A 56 13.68 21.69 -11.28
C ASP A 56 12.79 22.74 -11.96
N LEU A 57 13.38 23.60 -12.78
CA LEU A 57 12.69 24.63 -13.56
C LEU A 57 13.46 24.94 -14.82
N ILE A 58 12.76 25.19 -15.92
CA ILE A 58 13.34 25.69 -17.18
C ILE A 58 12.71 27.04 -17.50
N LEU A 59 13.55 28.06 -17.69
CA LEU A 59 13.18 29.34 -18.29
C LEU A 59 13.51 29.27 -19.77
N LEU A 60 12.52 29.35 -20.65
CA LEU A 60 12.67 29.03 -22.06
C LEU A 60 12.19 30.19 -22.94
N ASP A 61 13.08 30.74 -23.74
CA ASP A 61 12.66 31.64 -24.82
C ASP A 61 11.92 30.85 -25.91
N LEU A 62 10.89 31.47 -26.47
CA LEU A 62 10.14 30.88 -27.58
C LEU A 62 10.78 31.16 -28.95
N GLN A 63 11.46 32.31 -29.10
CA GLN A 63 11.94 32.80 -30.37
C GLN A 63 13.44 32.61 -30.51
N MET A 64 13.85 31.39 -30.80
CA MET A 64 15.26 31.06 -31.05
C MET A 64 15.48 30.56 -32.47
N PRO A 65 16.64 30.84 -33.08
CA PRO A 65 16.94 30.38 -34.43
C PRO A 65 17.15 28.87 -34.49
N GLY A 66 16.62 28.23 -35.52
CA GLY A 66 16.84 26.82 -35.84
C GLY A 66 15.98 25.82 -35.08
N MET A 67 15.59 26.08 -33.84
CA MET A 67 14.63 25.28 -33.03
C MET A 67 13.89 26.25 -32.13
N ASP A 68 12.57 26.30 -32.22
CA ASP A 68 11.78 27.18 -31.38
C ASP A 68 11.50 26.55 -30.01
N GLY A 69 11.04 27.38 -29.05
CA GLY A 69 10.76 26.88 -27.70
C GLY A 69 9.59 25.90 -27.65
N PHE A 70 8.69 25.85 -28.62
CA PHE A 70 7.63 24.87 -28.70
C PHE A 70 8.17 23.47 -29.02
N GLU A 71 9.14 23.39 -29.97
CA GLU A 71 9.82 22.13 -30.28
C GLU A 71 10.62 21.60 -29.09
N VAL A 72 11.24 22.51 -28.31
CA VAL A 72 11.93 22.14 -27.06
C VAL A 72 10.95 21.55 -26.04
N MET A 73 9.78 22.19 -25.83
CA MET A 73 8.76 21.67 -24.89
C MET A 73 8.20 20.31 -25.31
N GLU A 74 7.99 20.10 -26.62
CA GLU A 74 7.51 18.80 -27.14
C GLU A 74 8.51 17.69 -26.84
N ARG A 75 9.81 17.91 -27.03
CA ARG A 75 10.87 16.95 -26.71
C ARG A 75 10.97 16.68 -25.20
N LEU A 76 10.92 17.72 -24.38
CA LEU A 76 10.95 17.59 -22.93
C LEU A 76 9.74 16.79 -22.41
N GLY A 77 8.57 16.94 -23.02
CA GLY A 77 7.36 16.18 -22.66
C GLY A 77 7.53 14.66 -22.81
N THR A 78 8.44 14.22 -23.70
CA THR A 78 8.74 12.79 -23.87
C THR A 78 9.80 12.26 -22.90
N VAL A 79 10.58 13.13 -22.24
CA VAL A 79 11.74 12.78 -21.41
C VAL A 79 11.46 12.93 -19.91
N ALA A 80 10.45 13.69 -19.52
CA ALA A 80 10.12 13.95 -18.13
C ALA A 80 9.66 12.66 -17.39
N SER A 81 10.59 11.98 -16.76
CA SER A 81 10.39 10.70 -16.07
C SER A 81 9.53 10.80 -14.80
N ASP A 82 9.44 11.97 -14.17
CA ASP A 82 8.70 12.22 -12.92
C ASP A 82 7.38 12.99 -13.12
N GLY A 83 6.95 13.15 -14.38
CA GLY A 83 5.62 13.66 -14.76
C GLY A 83 5.38 15.16 -14.55
N TYR A 84 6.28 15.89 -13.88
CA TYR A 84 6.09 17.33 -13.63
C TYR A 84 7.39 18.11 -13.67
N LEU A 85 7.83 18.51 -14.89
CA LEU A 85 8.90 19.48 -15.08
C LEU A 85 8.27 20.84 -15.46
N PRO A 86 8.32 21.86 -14.59
CA PRO A 86 7.77 23.17 -14.95
C PRO A 86 8.66 23.91 -15.94
N VAL A 87 8.04 24.44 -16.99
CA VAL A 87 8.65 25.34 -17.96
C VAL A 87 7.95 26.70 -17.86
N ILE A 88 8.71 27.77 -17.62
CA ILE A 88 8.25 29.15 -17.71
C ILE A 88 8.76 29.70 -19.06
N VAL A 89 7.83 30.12 -19.88
CA VAL A 89 8.14 30.63 -21.20
C VAL A 89 8.42 32.14 -21.14
N LEU A 90 9.47 32.56 -21.81
CA LEU A 90 9.84 33.95 -21.98
C LEU A 90 9.35 34.43 -23.36
N THR A 91 8.57 35.50 -23.46
CA THR A 91 8.03 35.95 -24.75
C THR A 91 7.78 37.43 -24.82
N ALA A 92 8.11 38.03 -25.97
CA ALA A 92 7.74 39.40 -26.30
C ALA A 92 6.33 39.54 -26.94
N GLN A 93 5.74 38.42 -27.38
CA GLN A 93 4.50 38.43 -28.15
C GLN A 93 3.30 37.95 -27.33
N PRO A 94 2.26 38.78 -27.11
CA PRO A 94 1.06 38.40 -26.38
C PRO A 94 0.32 37.21 -26.98
N ALA A 95 0.32 37.06 -28.30
CA ALA A 95 -0.34 35.95 -29.00
C ALA A 95 0.26 34.57 -28.68
N HIS A 96 1.53 34.49 -28.30
CA HIS A 96 2.21 33.24 -27.97
C HIS A 96 1.88 32.73 -26.57
N LYS A 97 1.37 33.57 -25.65
CA LYS A 97 1.08 33.19 -24.26
C LYS A 97 0.09 32.03 -24.15
N LEU A 98 -1.06 32.17 -24.83
CA LEU A 98 -2.08 31.11 -24.76
C LEU A 98 -1.59 29.82 -25.43
N ARG A 99 -0.91 29.94 -26.58
CA ARG A 99 -0.34 28.78 -27.27
C ARG A 99 0.71 28.06 -26.40
N ALA A 100 1.56 28.80 -25.69
CA ALA A 100 2.57 28.22 -24.81
C ALA A 100 1.95 27.43 -23.66
N LEU A 101 0.92 27.97 -23.02
CA LEU A 101 0.18 27.26 -21.97
C LEU A 101 -0.51 25.98 -22.49
N GLN A 102 -1.09 26.04 -23.70
CA GLN A 102 -1.68 24.87 -24.36
C GLN A 102 -0.64 23.82 -24.75
N ALA A 103 0.60 24.26 -25.08
CA ALA A 103 1.72 23.38 -25.39
C ALA A 103 2.39 22.78 -24.13
N GLY A 104 1.91 23.11 -22.93
CA GLY A 104 2.40 22.51 -21.68
C GLY A 104 3.28 23.41 -20.82
N ALA A 105 3.56 24.66 -21.23
CA ALA A 105 4.19 25.64 -20.35
C ALA A 105 3.32 25.86 -19.09
N ARG A 106 3.95 25.95 -17.94
CA ARG A 106 3.23 26.16 -16.67
C ARG A 106 2.95 27.63 -16.38
N ASP A 107 3.78 28.51 -16.90
CA ASP A 107 3.61 29.96 -16.81
C ASP A 107 4.36 30.66 -17.93
N PHE A 108 4.22 31.98 -18.02
CA PHE A 108 4.96 32.80 -18.96
C PHE A 108 5.42 34.12 -18.31
N ILE A 109 6.51 34.69 -18.80
CA ILE A 109 7.03 36.00 -18.44
C ILE A 109 7.15 36.84 -19.72
N SER A 110 6.67 38.07 -19.65
CA SER A 110 6.70 39.01 -20.80
C SER A 110 8.01 39.73 -20.86
N LYS A 111 8.57 39.83 -22.08
CA LYS A 111 9.69 40.76 -22.37
C LYS A 111 9.11 42.15 -22.72
N PRO A 112 9.65 43.29 -22.20
CA PRO A 112 10.81 43.41 -21.30
C PRO A 112 10.49 42.90 -19.89
N PHE A 113 11.49 42.30 -19.20
CA PHE A 113 11.32 41.65 -17.90
C PHE A 113 11.04 42.68 -16.79
N ASP A 114 9.96 42.44 -16.02
CA ASP A 114 9.81 42.97 -14.68
C ASP A 114 10.53 42.04 -13.69
N LEU A 115 11.57 42.54 -13.01
CA LEU A 115 12.42 41.74 -12.16
C LEU A 115 11.67 41.15 -10.94
N LEU A 116 10.69 41.88 -10.41
CA LEU A 116 9.86 41.42 -9.31
C LEU A 116 8.93 40.28 -9.76
N GLU A 117 8.34 40.45 -10.98
CA GLU A 117 7.51 39.39 -11.58
C GLU A 117 8.32 38.12 -11.81
N VAL A 118 9.51 38.24 -12.43
CA VAL A 118 10.43 37.09 -12.65
C VAL A 118 10.70 36.33 -11.38
N ARG A 119 11.15 37.02 -10.34
CA ARG A 119 11.46 36.42 -9.04
C ARG A 119 10.26 35.69 -8.43
N THR A 120 9.10 36.35 -8.40
CA THR A 120 7.89 35.82 -7.78
C THR A 120 7.40 34.57 -8.51
N ARG A 121 7.36 34.57 -9.85
CA ARG A 121 6.91 33.44 -10.64
C ARG A 121 7.84 32.25 -10.50
N ILE A 122 9.15 32.48 -10.55
CA ILE A 122 10.16 31.43 -10.38
C ILE A 122 10.04 30.81 -8.98
N HIS A 123 9.95 31.63 -7.94
CA HIS A 123 9.83 31.15 -6.58
C HIS A 123 8.59 30.27 -6.36
N ASN A 124 7.43 30.77 -6.75
CA ASN A 124 6.17 30.02 -6.65
C ASN A 124 6.21 28.70 -7.42
N MET A 125 6.79 28.72 -8.61
CA MET A 125 6.88 27.53 -9.45
C MET A 125 7.82 26.47 -8.86
N LEU A 126 8.93 26.88 -8.26
CA LEU A 126 9.86 26.00 -7.58
C LEU A 126 9.26 25.41 -6.30
N GLU A 127 8.52 26.20 -5.53
CA GLU A 127 7.78 25.64 -4.37
C GLU A 127 6.85 24.52 -4.78
N VAL A 128 6.05 24.72 -5.82
CA VAL A 128 5.15 23.69 -6.35
C VAL A 128 5.94 22.48 -6.82
N ARG A 129 7.03 22.68 -7.59
CA ARG A 129 7.88 21.59 -8.07
C ARG A 129 8.45 20.75 -6.95
N LEU A 130 8.99 21.37 -5.92
CA LEU A 130 9.58 20.67 -4.80
C LEU A 130 8.54 19.91 -3.96
N LEU A 131 7.33 20.46 -3.79
CA LEU A 131 6.21 19.74 -3.19
C LEU A 131 5.82 18.49 -3.99
N TYR A 132 5.79 18.57 -5.32
CA TYR A 132 5.55 17.39 -6.16
C TYR A 132 6.64 16.33 -6.00
N LYS A 133 7.92 16.73 -5.95
CA LYS A 133 9.04 15.80 -5.70
C LYS A 133 8.93 15.13 -4.33
N GLU A 134 8.59 15.91 -3.30
CA GLU A 134 8.41 15.39 -1.94
C GLU A 134 7.24 14.39 -1.89
N LEU A 135 6.11 14.72 -2.52
CA LEU A 135 4.95 13.83 -2.61
C LEU A 135 5.28 12.53 -3.34
N ALA A 136 5.98 12.60 -4.47
CA ALA A 136 6.41 11.42 -5.22
C ALA A 136 7.29 10.50 -4.36
N ARG A 137 8.25 11.08 -3.62
CA ARG A 137 9.11 10.34 -2.68
C ARG A 137 8.32 9.70 -1.55
N TYR A 138 7.35 10.40 -0.97
CA TYR A 138 6.48 9.82 0.07
C TYR A 138 5.65 8.65 -0.45
N ASN A 139 5.11 8.77 -1.66
CA ASN A 139 4.35 7.69 -2.29
C ASN A 139 5.23 6.44 -2.51
N GLU A 140 6.46 6.60 -2.99
CA GLU A 140 7.40 5.49 -3.18
C GLU A 140 7.72 4.77 -1.86
N VAL A 141 8.02 5.54 -0.79
CA VAL A 141 8.28 5.00 0.56
C VAL A 141 7.03 4.28 1.11
N LEU A 142 5.85 4.86 0.91
CA LEU A 142 4.59 4.27 1.36
C LEU A 142 4.30 2.95 0.64
N GLU A 143 4.44 2.92 -0.68
CA GLU A 143 4.26 1.68 -1.47
C GLU A 143 5.24 0.58 -1.05
N GLN A 144 6.50 0.95 -0.79
CA GLN A 144 7.49 0.00 -0.31
C GLN A 144 7.12 -0.53 1.08
N THR A 145 6.72 0.36 1.99
CA THR A 145 6.27 -0.02 3.34
C THR A 145 5.06 -0.96 3.30
N VAL A 146 4.09 -0.67 2.44
CA VAL A 146 2.91 -1.53 2.25
C VAL A 146 3.32 -2.92 1.75
N ARG A 147 4.21 -2.99 0.75
CA ARG A 147 4.72 -4.28 0.22
C ARG A 147 5.40 -5.10 1.32
N GLU A 148 6.30 -4.48 2.10
CA GLU A 148 7.02 -5.15 3.18
C GLU A 148 6.08 -5.65 4.29
N ARG A 149 5.13 -4.83 4.71
CA ARG A 149 4.15 -5.19 5.74
C ARG A 149 3.22 -6.30 5.29
N THR A 150 2.78 -6.27 4.02
CA THR A 150 1.93 -7.32 3.46
C THR A 150 2.67 -8.65 3.38
N ALA A 151 3.94 -8.64 2.91
CA ALA A 151 4.75 -9.85 2.87
C ALA A 151 5.01 -10.43 4.28
N ALA A 152 5.34 -9.60 5.27
CA ALA A 152 5.55 -10.02 6.64
C ALA A 152 4.27 -10.61 7.28
N LEU A 153 3.10 -10.01 6.99
CA LEU A 153 1.82 -10.52 7.46
C LEU A 153 1.52 -11.91 6.85
N GLN A 154 1.68 -12.05 5.54
CA GLN A 154 1.48 -13.34 4.85
C GLN A 154 2.41 -14.44 5.38
N GLU A 155 3.68 -14.11 5.62
CA GLU A 155 4.63 -15.06 6.23
C GLU A 155 4.20 -15.46 7.63
N SER A 156 3.78 -14.48 8.45
CA SER A 156 3.29 -14.73 9.81
C SER A 156 2.05 -15.63 9.81
N GLU A 157 1.06 -15.32 8.96
CA GLU A 157 -0.16 -16.13 8.81
C GLU A 157 0.16 -17.56 8.35
N ALA A 158 1.04 -17.71 7.36
CA ALA A 158 1.47 -19.03 6.89
C ALA A 158 2.21 -19.83 7.98
N ARG A 159 2.99 -19.15 8.81
CA ARG A 159 3.66 -19.77 9.98
C ARG A 159 2.66 -20.22 11.02
N TYR A 160 1.72 -19.35 11.40
CA TYR A 160 0.67 -19.72 12.36
C TYR A 160 -0.17 -20.89 11.87
N ARG A 161 -0.59 -20.86 10.59
CA ARG A 161 -1.37 -21.95 9.97
C ARG A 161 -0.61 -23.27 10.03
N ARG A 162 0.70 -23.28 9.70
CA ARG A 162 1.53 -24.49 9.80
C ARG A 162 1.67 -25.00 11.23
N LEU A 163 1.87 -24.11 12.20
CA LEU A 163 1.97 -24.50 13.61
C LEU A 163 0.66 -25.09 14.12
N THR A 164 -0.48 -24.52 13.74
CA THR A 164 -1.80 -25.06 14.10
C THR A 164 -2.00 -26.45 13.48
N GLN A 165 -1.65 -26.63 12.21
CA GLN A 165 -1.74 -27.94 11.52
C GLN A 165 -0.82 -29.01 12.13
N LEU A 166 0.33 -28.62 12.69
CA LEU A 166 1.25 -29.55 13.33
C LEU A 166 0.84 -29.89 14.77
N ALA A 167 0.11 -29.00 15.43
CA ALA A 167 -0.26 -29.14 16.85
C ALA A 167 -1.66 -29.73 17.06
N SER A 168 -2.47 -29.84 15.99
CA SER A 168 -3.85 -30.31 16.09
C SER A 168 -4.24 -31.13 14.86
N ASP A 169 -5.11 -32.14 15.09
CA ASP A 169 -5.69 -32.96 14.01
C ASP A 169 -6.75 -32.17 13.25
N TRP A 170 -7.40 -31.22 13.90
CA TRP A 170 -8.39 -30.32 13.28
C TRP A 170 -8.49 -28.98 14.02
N HIS A 171 -9.03 -27.97 13.32
CA HIS A 171 -9.45 -26.68 13.91
C HIS A 171 -10.94 -26.45 13.64
N TRP A 172 -11.56 -25.61 14.42
CA TRP A 172 -12.96 -25.28 14.29
C TRP A 172 -13.21 -23.81 14.65
N GLU A 173 -14.20 -23.22 14.01
CA GLU A 173 -14.66 -21.87 14.27
C GLU A 173 -16.19 -21.83 14.17
N GLU A 174 -16.85 -21.17 15.13
CA GLU A 174 -18.29 -20.96 15.15
C GLU A 174 -18.63 -19.47 15.32
N ASP A 175 -19.80 -19.06 14.83
CA ASP A 175 -20.32 -17.71 15.00
C ASP A 175 -20.95 -17.50 16.40
N ASP A 176 -21.48 -16.30 16.65
CA ASP A 176 -22.14 -15.92 17.90
C ASP A 176 -23.46 -16.68 18.16
N GLN A 177 -23.93 -17.43 17.16
CA GLN A 177 -25.11 -18.31 17.25
C GLN A 177 -24.74 -19.81 17.37
N GLY A 178 -23.45 -20.12 17.43
CA GLY A 178 -22.96 -21.48 17.50
C GLY A 178 -23.01 -22.23 16.16
N ARG A 179 -23.09 -21.53 15.04
CA ARG A 179 -23.01 -22.13 13.69
C ARG A 179 -21.56 -22.23 13.28
N LEU A 180 -21.15 -23.42 12.88
CA LEU A 180 -19.79 -23.67 12.41
C LEU A 180 -19.52 -22.93 11.09
N LEU A 181 -18.44 -22.16 11.06
CA LEU A 181 -18.00 -21.34 9.92
C LEU A 181 -16.93 -22.07 9.10
N ASP A 182 -16.02 -22.79 9.76
CA ASP A 182 -14.93 -23.53 9.09
C ASP A 182 -14.64 -24.82 9.86
N MET A 183 -14.49 -25.95 9.13
CA MET A 183 -14.24 -27.22 9.77
C MET A 183 -13.73 -28.34 8.85
N PRO A 184 -12.47 -28.73 8.93
CA PRO A 184 -12.04 -30.08 8.60
C PRO A 184 -11.89 -30.91 9.89
N GLY A 185 -12.81 -31.87 10.17
CA GLY A 185 -12.59 -32.82 11.25
C GLY A 185 -13.87 -33.35 11.93
N PRO A 186 -13.74 -34.25 12.96
CA PRO A 186 -14.83 -34.92 13.59
C PRO A 186 -15.69 -34.06 14.54
N THR A 187 -15.47 -32.78 14.60
CA THR A 187 -16.13 -31.82 15.52
C THR A 187 -17.62 -31.59 15.23
N MET A 188 -18.12 -31.97 14.09
CA MET A 188 -19.54 -31.78 13.70
C MET A 188 -20.57 -32.22 14.75
N ASP A 189 -20.23 -33.24 15.49
CA ASP A 189 -21.16 -33.81 16.51
C ASP A 189 -21.00 -33.23 17.90
N MET A 190 -19.97 -32.46 18.19
CA MET A 190 -19.67 -31.99 19.55
C MET A 190 -20.74 -31.10 20.14
N HIS A 191 -21.28 -30.20 19.30
CA HIS A 191 -22.25 -29.20 19.77
C HIS A 191 -23.71 -29.60 19.59
N GLY A 192 -23.99 -30.74 18.91
CA GLY A 192 -25.34 -31.18 18.57
C GLY A 192 -26.08 -30.22 17.62
N VAL A 193 -25.34 -29.40 16.93
CA VAL A 193 -25.87 -28.52 15.88
C VAL A 193 -25.96 -29.33 14.60
N ALA A 194 -27.18 -29.54 14.12
CA ALA A 194 -27.39 -30.08 12.79
C ALA A 194 -26.85 -29.05 11.77
N VAL A 195 -25.69 -29.35 11.20
CA VAL A 195 -25.28 -28.65 9.97
C VAL A 195 -26.34 -29.01 8.90
N GLU A 196 -26.80 -28.01 8.17
CA GLU A 196 -27.65 -28.25 6.99
C GLU A 196 -26.87 -29.18 6.02
N THR A 197 -27.12 -30.46 6.14
CA THR A 197 -26.53 -31.50 5.31
C THR A 197 -27.18 -31.46 3.94
N PRO A 198 -26.42 -31.60 2.85
CA PRO A 198 -26.99 -31.75 1.53
C PRO A 198 -27.93 -32.98 1.52
N PRO A 199 -29.04 -32.92 0.72
CA PRO A 199 -30.04 -34.00 0.68
C PRO A 199 -29.37 -35.33 0.27
N GLY A 200 -29.33 -36.28 1.20
CA GLY A 200 -28.72 -37.60 1.05
C GLY A 200 -27.77 -38.02 2.18
N ALA A 201 -27.25 -37.09 2.97
CA ALA A 201 -26.31 -37.40 4.07
C ALA A 201 -27.01 -37.53 5.45
N ALA A 202 -28.31 -37.39 5.53
CA ALA A 202 -29.09 -37.41 6.76
C ALA A 202 -29.11 -38.79 7.50
N LEU A 203 -28.57 -39.82 6.89
CA LEU A 203 -28.51 -41.18 7.51
C LEU A 203 -27.26 -41.36 8.39
N PHE A 204 -26.31 -40.43 8.41
CA PHE A 204 -25.07 -40.54 9.19
C PHE A 204 -25.09 -39.79 10.53
N MET A 205 -26.16 -39.05 10.82
CA MET A 205 -26.27 -38.17 12.00
C MET A 205 -27.10 -38.77 13.14
N ALA A 206 -27.21 -40.09 13.23
CA ALA A 206 -27.72 -40.71 14.43
C ALA A 206 -26.67 -40.63 15.52
N SER A 207 -26.68 -39.52 16.23
CA SER A 207 -26.17 -39.31 17.57
C SER A 207 -26.01 -40.56 18.39
N THR A 208 -24.84 -41.10 18.56
CA THR A 208 -24.75 -42.17 19.55
C THR A 208 -23.36 -42.21 20.14
N GLY A 209 -23.31 -42.21 21.43
CA GLY A 209 -22.14 -42.53 22.16
C GLY A 209 -21.39 -41.39 22.82
N TRP A 210 -21.91 -40.16 22.78
CA TRP A 210 -21.34 -39.06 23.57
C TRP A 210 -21.61 -39.25 25.06
N ASP A 211 -20.63 -38.96 25.91
CA ASP A 211 -20.86 -38.75 27.32
C ASP A 211 -21.63 -37.43 27.49
N GLU A 212 -22.92 -37.54 27.86
CA GLU A 212 -23.80 -36.38 27.95
C GLU A 212 -23.40 -35.42 29.08
N ALA A 213 -22.72 -35.89 30.11
CA ALA A 213 -22.22 -35.04 31.17
C ALA A 213 -21.05 -34.19 30.70
N GLN A 214 -20.11 -34.77 29.95
CA GLN A 214 -19.00 -34.06 29.34
C GLN A 214 -19.49 -33.02 28.30
N ARG A 215 -20.48 -33.43 27.51
CA ARG A 215 -21.10 -32.56 26.51
C ARG A 215 -21.82 -31.35 27.15
N ALA A 216 -22.56 -31.58 28.22
CA ALA A 216 -23.22 -30.51 28.97
C ALA A 216 -22.20 -29.55 29.60
N ALA A 217 -21.08 -30.08 30.14
CA ALA A 217 -20.00 -29.27 30.70
C ALA A 217 -19.34 -28.37 29.62
N LEU A 218 -19.04 -28.90 28.42
CA LEU A 218 -18.47 -28.13 27.34
C LEU A 218 -19.43 -27.02 26.88
N ARG A 219 -20.72 -27.33 26.70
CA ARG A 219 -21.73 -26.32 26.36
C ARG A 219 -21.82 -25.22 27.42
N ALA A 220 -21.68 -25.54 28.69
CA ALA A 220 -21.70 -24.54 29.74
C ALA A 220 -20.51 -23.58 29.66
N LEU A 221 -19.30 -24.08 29.32
CA LEU A 221 -18.11 -23.25 29.13
C LEU A 221 -18.30 -22.29 27.94
N ILE A 222 -18.80 -22.80 26.81
CA ILE A 222 -19.07 -22.00 25.61
C ILE A 222 -20.17 -20.96 25.89
N ALA A 223 -21.27 -21.35 26.52
CA ALA A 223 -22.37 -20.44 26.87
C ALA A 223 -21.93 -19.30 27.79
N ASN A 224 -21.00 -19.59 28.71
CA ASN A 224 -20.41 -18.62 29.62
C ASN A 224 -19.24 -17.83 29.01
N ARG A 225 -18.92 -18.06 27.74
CA ARG A 225 -17.80 -17.42 27.02
C ARG A 225 -16.46 -17.58 27.74
N GLN A 226 -16.22 -18.76 28.32
CA GLN A 226 -14.99 -19.06 29.00
C GLN A 226 -14.03 -19.82 28.11
N PRO A 227 -12.74 -19.41 28.02
CA PRO A 227 -11.75 -20.21 27.35
C PRO A 227 -11.56 -21.54 28.07
N PHE A 228 -11.30 -22.61 27.34
CA PHE A 228 -10.99 -23.92 27.87
C PHE A 228 -9.78 -24.53 27.19
N LEU A 229 -8.95 -25.21 27.96
CA LEU A 229 -7.74 -25.88 27.49
C LEU A 229 -7.84 -27.36 27.86
N ASP A 230 -7.41 -28.22 26.94
CA ASP A 230 -7.30 -29.67 27.14
C ASP A 230 -8.59 -30.32 27.67
N PHE A 231 -9.74 -29.83 27.25
CA PHE A 231 -11.01 -30.45 27.64
C PHE A 231 -11.12 -31.82 26.94
N VAL A 232 -11.22 -32.87 27.75
CA VAL A 232 -11.29 -34.25 27.27
C VAL A 232 -12.72 -34.71 27.23
N PHE A 233 -13.11 -35.31 26.11
CA PHE A 233 -14.39 -36.00 25.97
C PHE A 233 -14.24 -37.28 25.15
N SER A 234 -15.22 -38.17 25.27
CA SER A 234 -15.22 -39.44 24.53
C SER A 234 -16.55 -39.69 23.80
N ARG A 235 -16.46 -40.42 22.71
CA ARG A 235 -17.64 -40.98 22.02
C ARG A 235 -17.41 -42.45 21.71
N VAL A 236 -18.51 -43.19 21.50
CA VAL A 236 -18.46 -44.54 20.97
C VAL A 236 -18.88 -44.45 19.49
N GLY A 237 -18.00 -44.85 18.57
CA GLY A 237 -18.28 -44.88 17.13
C GLY A 237 -19.33 -45.93 16.76
N LEU A 238 -19.79 -45.90 15.52
CA LEU A 238 -20.75 -46.89 14.98
C LEU A 238 -20.19 -48.32 14.97
N ASP A 239 -18.88 -48.44 14.95
CA ASP A 239 -18.13 -49.69 15.06
C ASP A 239 -17.99 -50.21 16.53
N GLY A 240 -18.52 -49.49 17.50
CA GLY A 240 -18.42 -49.81 18.92
C GLY A 240 -17.07 -49.43 19.56
N VAL A 241 -16.16 -48.81 18.80
CA VAL A 241 -14.86 -48.36 19.30
C VAL A 241 -15.02 -47.03 20.04
N ARG A 242 -14.41 -46.92 21.22
CA ARG A 242 -14.37 -45.66 21.97
C ARG A 242 -13.25 -44.79 21.47
N GLN A 243 -13.60 -43.60 21.04
CA GLN A 243 -12.68 -42.54 20.60
C GLN A 243 -12.56 -41.49 21.70
N HIS A 244 -11.36 -40.98 21.92
CA HIS A 244 -11.07 -39.92 22.88
C HIS A 244 -10.57 -38.71 22.18
N PHE A 245 -11.08 -37.54 22.56
CA PHE A 245 -10.74 -36.26 21.99
C PHE A 245 -10.31 -35.30 23.09
N ARG A 246 -9.32 -34.47 22.73
CA ARG A 246 -8.88 -33.35 23.54
C ARG A 246 -9.08 -32.09 22.72
N VAL A 247 -9.82 -31.14 23.26
CA VAL A 247 -10.12 -29.87 22.58
C VAL A 247 -9.76 -28.70 23.45
N SER A 248 -9.34 -27.64 22.79
CA SER A 248 -9.11 -26.34 23.39
C SER A 248 -9.84 -25.29 22.57
N GLY A 249 -10.41 -24.28 23.22
CA GLY A 249 -11.15 -23.25 22.56
C GLY A 249 -11.16 -21.92 23.31
N GLU A 250 -11.32 -20.86 22.58
CA GLU A 250 -11.40 -19.50 23.13
C GLU A 250 -12.49 -18.67 22.45
N PRO A 251 -13.15 -17.75 23.18
CA PRO A 251 -14.12 -16.83 22.60
C PRO A 251 -13.43 -15.78 21.75
N ILE A 252 -14.06 -15.43 20.63
CA ILE A 252 -13.59 -14.38 19.72
C ILE A 252 -14.39 -13.11 19.99
N PHE A 253 -13.67 -11.98 20.11
CA PHE A 253 -14.25 -10.66 20.23
C PHE A 253 -13.75 -9.76 19.09
N ASN A 254 -14.63 -8.95 18.52
CA ASN A 254 -14.25 -7.97 17.51
C ASN A 254 -13.54 -6.75 18.14
N ALA A 255 -13.10 -5.79 17.29
CA ALA A 255 -12.43 -4.57 17.74
C ALA A 255 -13.27 -3.68 18.68
N SER A 256 -14.61 -3.87 18.72
CA SER A 256 -15.54 -3.20 19.64
C SER A 256 -15.84 -4.01 20.90
N CYS A 257 -15.01 -5.03 21.23
CA CYS A 257 -15.19 -5.95 22.35
C CYS A 257 -16.55 -6.69 22.34
N ARG A 258 -17.20 -6.82 21.20
CA ARG A 258 -18.42 -7.60 21.05
C ARG A 258 -18.05 -9.04 20.71
N PHE A 259 -18.66 -9.99 21.41
CA PHE A 259 -18.54 -11.42 21.12
C PHE A 259 -19.04 -11.72 19.70
N VAL A 260 -18.25 -12.45 18.92
CA VAL A 260 -18.56 -12.83 17.54
C VAL A 260 -18.50 -14.33 17.29
N GLY A 261 -18.03 -15.11 18.25
CA GLY A 261 -17.99 -16.56 18.12
C GLY A 261 -16.91 -17.23 18.99
N TYR A 262 -16.60 -18.45 18.64
CA TYR A 262 -15.53 -19.26 19.24
C TYR A 262 -14.62 -19.81 18.16
N ARG A 263 -13.38 -20.07 18.52
CA ARG A 263 -12.44 -20.86 17.74
C ARG A 263 -11.67 -21.83 18.62
N GLY A 264 -11.23 -22.91 18.04
CA GLY A 264 -10.49 -23.90 18.79
C GLY A 264 -9.75 -24.90 17.90
N VAL A 265 -9.05 -25.78 18.60
CA VAL A 265 -8.31 -26.89 18.00
C VAL A 265 -8.64 -28.16 18.73
N GLY A 266 -8.48 -29.31 18.08
CA GLY A 266 -8.69 -30.60 18.69
C GLY A 266 -7.71 -31.65 18.19
N VAL A 267 -7.50 -32.68 19.00
CA VAL A 267 -6.71 -33.85 18.66
C VAL A 267 -7.46 -35.09 19.08
N GLU A 268 -7.40 -36.16 18.28
CA GLU A 268 -7.80 -37.48 18.68
C GLU A 268 -6.62 -38.20 19.35
N PHE A 269 -6.86 -38.92 20.43
CA PHE A 269 -5.81 -39.66 21.11
C PHE A 269 -6.31 -41.05 21.57
N ALA A 270 -5.40 -42.01 21.68
CA ALA A 270 -5.69 -43.31 22.21
C ALA A 270 -5.75 -43.32 23.76
N GLU A 271 -6.46 -44.25 24.37
CA GLU A 271 -6.65 -44.36 25.82
C GLU A 271 -5.31 -44.47 26.59
N ASP A 272 -4.25 -44.92 25.95
CA ASP A 272 -2.90 -45.00 26.49
C ASP A 272 -2.05 -43.71 26.30
N GLY A 273 -2.67 -42.63 25.90
CA GLY A 273 -2.04 -41.30 25.77
C GLY A 273 -1.16 -41.11 24.54
N ARG A 274 -1.15 -42.06 23.61
CA ARG A 274 -0.42 -41.93 22.33
C ARG A 274 -1.37 -41.49 21.22
N SER A 275 -0.94 -40.54 20.43
CA SER A 275 -1.67 -40.20 19.19
C SER A 275 -1.73 -41.43 18.26
N PRO A 276 -2.86 -41.72 17.61
CA PRO A 276 -2.93 -42.80 16.63
C PRO A 276 -1.92 -42.48 15.51
N ILE A 277 -1.04 -43.44 15.22
CA ILE A 277 -0.10 -43.34 14.10
C ILE A 277 -0.96 -43.42 12.84
N VAL A 278 -1.06 -42.34 12.11
CA VAL A 278 -1.66 -42.32 10.77
C VAL A 278 -0.78 -43.19 9.87
N SER A 279 -1.24 -44.40 9.62
CA SER A 279 -0.65 -45.28 8.61
C SER A 279 -0.94 -44.66 7.25
N GLY A 280 0.13 -44.24 6.50
CA GLY A 280 0.14 -43.58 5.22
C GLY A 280 -0.41 -44.42 4.05
#